data_e77b147403488c73a477d74d05a83680
#
_entry.id   e77b147403488c73a477d74d05a83680
#
_cell.length_a   1.000
_cell.length_b   1.000
_cell.length_c   1.000
_cell.angle_alpha   90.00
_cell.angle_beta   90.00
_cell.angle_gamma   90.00
#
_symmetry.space_group_name_H-M   'P 1'
#
loop_
_entity.id
_entity.type
_entity.pdbx_description
1 polymer ?
#
loop_
_entity_poly.entity_id
_entity_poly.type
_entity_poly.pdbx_seq_one_letter_code
_entity_poly.pdbx_strand_id
1 'polypeptide(L)'
;MQKLTRDEMAQRVARDIPEGAYVNLGIGLPTRIANYLPADKEIFLHSENGLLGMGPKPLPGEEDPELINAGKEYVTLLEGGCYFHHGDSFAMMRGGHLDICVLGAYQVSASGDLANWSTGAPDAIPAVGGAMDLAIGARQVFVMMDHLTRDGECKLVEHCTYPLTGVGCVSRIYTDLAVIDISESGPVVREIFNGLSFEELQRITPVALTFAQLAESA
;
A
#
# COMPACT_ATOMS: atom_id res chain seq x y z
N MET A 1 24.02 3.42 2.17
CA MET A 1 22.70 4.00 1.87
C MET A 1 21.80 3.76 3.08
N GLN A 2 21.36 4.82 3.73
CA GLN A 2 20.46 4.73 4.88
C GLN A 2 19.02 4.63 4.34
N LYS A 3 18.29 3.60 4.80
CA LYS A 3 16.92 3.29 4.38
C LYS A 3 15.93 3.69 5.47
N LEU A 4 14.69 4.00 5.09
CA LEU A 4 13.62 4.08 6.08
C LEU A 4 13.36 2.69 6.70
N THR A 5 13.06 2.68 7.97
CA THR A 5 12.48 1.52 8.64
C THR A 5 11.04 1.29 8.16
N ARG A 6 10.52 0.09 8.40
CA ARG A 6 9.12 -0.24 8.08
C ARG A 6 8.11 0.68 8.78
N ASP A 7 8.44 1.11 9.99
CA ASP A 7 7.59 2.02 10.76
C ASP A 7 7.65 3.45 10.22
N GLU A 8 8.83 3.94 9.82
CA GLU A 8 8.97 5.24 9.15
C GLU A 8 8.27 5.26 7.80
N MET A 9 8.31 4.16 7.03
CA MET A 9 7.53 4.03 5.80
C MET A 9 6.02 4.09 6.10
N ALA A 10 5.54 3.37 7.12
CA ALA A 10 4.13 3.40 7.52
C ALA A 10 3.67 4.80 7.94
N GLN A 11 4.49 5.49 8.73
CA GLN A 11 4.26 6.90 9.11
C GLN A 11 4.20 7.81 7.88
N ARG A 12 5.08 7.57 6.90
CA ARG A 12 5.09 8.38 5.67
C ARG A 12 3.81 8.19 4.85
N VAL A 13 3.34 6.95 4.69
CA VAL A 13 2.07 6.67 4.01
C VAL A 13 0.90 7.30 4.75
N ALA A 14 0.84 7.16 6.10
CA ALA A 14 -0.24 7.67 6.93
C ALA A 14 -0.46 9.19 6.75
N ARG A 15 0.61 9.97 6.52
CA ARG A 15 0.52 11.42 6.28
C ARG A 15 -0.22 11.79 5.00
N ASP A 16 -0.12 10.95 3.97
CA ASP A 16 -0.72 11.19 2.65
C ASP A 16 -2.18 10.74 2.57
N ILE A 17 -2.69 10.03 3.58
CA ILE A 17 -4.10 9.65 3.65
C ILE A 17 -4.93 10.88 4.02
N PRO A 18 -5.88 11.31 3.17
CA PRO A 18 -6.69 12.49 3.45
C PRO A 18 -7.76 12.22 4.51
N GLU A 19 -8.23 13.29 5.13
CA GLU A 19 -9.41 13.32 5.98
C GLU A 19 -10.63 12.75 5.26
N GLY A 20 -11.46 11.98 5.95
CA GLY A 20 -12.68 11.38 5.43
C GLY A 20 -12.49 10.20 4.49
N ALA A 21 -11.23 9.74 4.26
CA ALA A 21 -10.96 8.67 3.33
C ALA A 21 -11.40 7.30 3.85
N TYR A 22 -11.98 6.49 2.97
CA TYR A 22 -12.23 5.07 3.16
C TYR A 22 -11.03 4.27 2.64
N VAL A 23 -10.32 3.60 3.55
CA VAL A 23 -8.99 3.01 3.27
C VAL A 23 -8.98 1.53 3.61
N ASN A 24 -8.49 0.70 2.70
CA ASN A 24 -8.14 -0.68 3.00
C ASN A 24 -6.62 -0.83 3.11
N LEU A 25 -6.17 -1.50 4.15
CA LEU A 25 -4.77 -1.83 4.38
C LEU A 25 -4.55 -3.33 4.11
N GLY A 26 -3.81 -3.63 3.06
CA GLY A 26 -3.44 -5.00 2.68
C GLY A 26 -2.64 -5.71 3.78
N ILE A 27 -2.73 -7.03 3.77
CA ILE A 27 -2.07 -7.91 4.76
C ILE A 27 -0.56 -7.70 4.74
N GLY A 28 0.07 -7.71 5.91
CA GLY A 28 1.51 -7.61 6.12
C GLY A 28 2.00 -6.19 6.37
N LEU A 29 2.96 -5.69 5.59
CA LEU A 29 3.57 -4.38 5.83
C LEU A 29 2.56 -3.22 5.90
N PRO A 30 1.53 -3.12 5.05
CA PRO A 30 0.55 -2.05 5.10
C PRO A 30 -0.27 -1.98 6.39
N THR A 31 -0.51 -3.08 7.11
CA THR A 31 -1.30 -3.07 8.36
C THR A 31 -0.70 -2.16 9.43
N ARG A 32 0.64 -1.94 9.39
CA ARG A 32 1.32 -1.03 10.33
C ARG A 32 0.83 0.41 10.26
N ILE A 33 0.28 0.84 9.11
CA ILE A 33 -0.18 2.21 8.88
C ILE A 33 -1.27 2.59 9.89
N ALA A 34 -2.13 1.65 10.29
CA ALA A 34 -3.19 1.88 11.26
C ALA A 34 -2.69 2.46 12.60
N ASN A 35 -1.45 2.15 12.98
CA ASN A 35 -0.85 2.62 14.24
C ASN A 35 -0.31 4.07 14.16
N TYR A 36 -0.29 4.66 12.97
CA TYR A 36 0.33 5.96 12.71
C TYR A 36 -0.64 6.96 12.08
N LEU A 37 -1.91 6.59 11.95
CA LEU A 37 -2.92 7.53 11.47
C LEU A 37 -3.04 8.70 12.46
N PRO A 38 -3.10 9.95 11.98
CA PRO A 38 -3.25 11.12 12.83
C PRO A 38 -4.57 11.05 13.60
N ALA A 39 -4.51 11.25 14.92
CA ALA A 39 -5.68 11.18 15.78
C ALA A 39 -6.68 12.35 15.56
N ASP A 40 -6.23 13.42 14.91
CA ASP A 40 -7.02 14.59 14.53
C ASP A 40 -7.69 14.48 13.17
N LYS A 41 -7.46 13.35 12.45
CA LYS A 41 -8.11 13.05 11.16
C LYS A 41 -9.12 11.90 11.32
N GLU A 42 -10.29 12.09 10.78
CA GLU A 42 -11.26 11.01 10.64
C GLU A 42 -10.92 10.17 9.39
N ILE A 43 -10.47 8.94 9.59
CA ILE A 43 -10.12 7.99 8.51
C ILE A 43 -10.84 6.68 8.79
N PHE A 44 -11.58 6.19 7.80
CA PHE A 44 -12.41 4.98 7.92
C PHE A 44 -11.64 3.76 7.39
N LEU A 45 -11.02 3.00 8.30
CA LEU A 45 -10.35 1.76 7.91
C LEU A 45 -11.37 0.66 7.65
N HIS A 46 -11.27 0.07 6.47
CA HIS A 46 -12.04 -1.08 6.00
C HIS A 46 -11.17 -2.33 6.07
N SER A 47 -11.76 -3.45 6.50
CA SER A 47 -11.12 -4.77 6.40
C SER A 47 -12.00 -5.73 5.61
N GLU A 48 -11.39 -6.46 4.65
CA GLU A 48 -12.11 -7.29 3.69
C GLU A 48 -12.95 -8.42 4.34
N ASN A 49 -12.64 -8.81 5.58
CA ASN A 49 -13.42 -9.79 6.33
C ASN A 49 -14.74 -9.25 6.88
N GLY A 50 -15.03 -7.94 6.73
CA GLY A 50 -16.32 -7.35 7.05
C GLY A 50 -16.33 -6.36 8.22
N LEU A 51 -15.29 -5.51 8.30
CA LEU A 51 -15.23 -4.41 9.27
C LEU A 51 -15.10 -3.05 8.57
N LEU A 52 -15.77 -2.05 9.11
CA LEU A 52 -15.52 -0.63 8.83
C LEU A 52 -15.38 0.13 10.15
N GLY A 53 -14.44 1.05 10.22
CA GLY A 53 -14.05 1.72 11.45
C GLY A 53 -13.10 0.88 12.30
N MET A 54 -12.26 0.06 11.65
CA MET A 54 -11.19 -0.66 12.33
C MET A 54 -10.23 0.32 12.99
N GLY A 55 -9.96 0.12 14.28
CA GLY A 55 -9.02 0.90 15.06
C GLY A 55 -7.62 0.28 15.13
N PRO A 56 -6.74 0.85 15.96
CA PRO A 56 -5.39 0.35 16.16
C PRO A 56 -5.38 -1.02 16.85
N LYS A 57 -4.20 -1.61 16.95
CA LYS A 57 -3.98 -2.82 17.73
C LYS A 57 -4.33 -2.58 19.21
N PRO A 58 -5.05 -3.50 19.87
CA PRO A 58 -5.35 -3.40 21.30
C PRO A 58 -4.07 -3.48 22.15
N LEU A 59 -4.16 -2.97 23.39
CA LEU A 59 -3.08 -3.14 24.37
C LEU A 59 -2.99 -4.62 24.79
N PRO A 60 -1.80 -5.08 25.21
CA PRO A 60 -1.64 -6.46 25.69
C PRO A 60 -2.60 -6.78 26.84
N GLY A 61 -3.42 -7.82 26.68
CA GLY A 61 -4.43 -8.25 27.64
C GLY A 61 -5.81 -7.62 27.44
N GLU A 62 -5.96 -6.74 26.45
CA GLU A 62 -7.25 -6.13 26.05
C GLU A 62 -7.77 -6.67 24.71
N GLU A 63 -7.13 -7.74 24.20
CA GLU A 63 -7.50 -8.34 22.93
C GLU A 63 -8.89 -9.00 23.02
N ASP A 64 -9.75 -8.66 22.06
CA ASP A 64 -10.99 -9.42 21.82
C ASP A 64 -10.68 -10.55 20.82
N PRO A 65 -10.82 -11.84 21.24
CA PRO A 65 -10.52 -12.98 20.38
C PRO A 65 -11.47 -13.11 19.18
N GLU A 66 -12.63 -12.47 19.22
CA GLU A 66 -13.60 -12.45 18.13
C GLU A 66 -13.37 -11.30 17.14
N LEU A 67 -12.44 -10.37 17.46
CA LEU A 67 -12.19 -9.17 16.67
C LEU A 67 -10.79 -9.16 16.04
N ILE A 68 -10.73 -9.61 14.80
CA ILE A 68 -9.51 -9.68 14.00
C ILE A 68 -9.69 -9.01 12.63
N ASN A 69 -8.59 -8.49 12.08
CA ASN A 69 -8.58 -8.04 10.69
C ASN A 69 -8.41 -9.23 9.71
N ALA A 70 -8.41 -8.94 8.41
CA ALA A 70 -8.18 -9.93 7.37
C ALA A 70 -6.79 -10.61 7.44
N GLY A 71 -5.81 -9.95 8.07
CA GLY A 71 -4.48 -10.48 8.36
C GLY A 71 -4.41 -11.37 9.59
N LYS A 72 -5.54 -11.63 10.27
CA LYS A 72 -5.65 -12.41 11.52
C LYS A 72 -4.94 -11.75 12.70
N GLU A 73 -4.79 -10.43 12.66
CA GLU A 73 -4.26 -9.64 13.77
C GLU A 73 -5.41 -9.07 14.61
N TYR A 74 -5.27 -9.05 15.94
CA TYR A 74 -6.22 -8.39 16.82
C TYR A 74 -6.27 -6.89 16.55
N VAL A 75 -7.48 -6.37 16.45
CA VAL A 75 -7.73 -4.94 16.22
C VAL A 75 -8.78 -4.44 17.21
N THR A 76 -8.96 -3.14 17.30
CA THR A 76 -10.07 -2.50 18.00
C THR A 76 -11.12 -2.05 16.98
N LEU A 77 -12.34 -1.76 17.46
CA LEU A 77 -13.37 -1.12 16.68
C LEU A 77 -13.59 0.29 17.25
N LEU A 78 -13.53 1.29 16.41
CA LEU A 78 -13.78 2.69 16.79
C LEU A 78 -15.27 2.91 17.03
N GLU A 79 -15.63 3.94 17.79
CA GLU A 79 -17.02 4.34 17.98
C GLU A 79 -17.67 4.65 16.61
N GLY A 80 -18.86 4.11 16.36
CA GLY A 80 -19.53 4.17 15.06
C GLY A 80 -19.08 3.12 14.05
N GLY A 81 -18.07 2.33 14.36
CA GLY A 81 -17.63 1.19 13.53
C GLY A 81 -18.71 0.12 13.44
N CYS A 82 -18.70 -0.66 12.36
CA CYS A 82 -19.71 -1.68 12.10
C CYS A 82 -19.14 -2.95 11.49
N TYR A 83 -19.90 -4.05 11.65
CA TYR A 83 -19.66 -5.33 11.01
C TYR A 83 -20.67 -5.54 9.89
N PHE A 84 -20.25 -6.22 8.83
CA PHE A 84 -21.11 -6.60 7.72
C PHE A 84 -20.65 -7.93 7.11
N HIS A 85 -21.47 -8.50 6.27
CA HIS A 85 -21.17 -9.76 5.62
C HIS A 85 -19.96 -9.62 4.68
N HIS A 86 -19.13 -10.67 4.62
CA HIS A 86 -17.95 -10.71 3.74
C HIS A 86 -18.28 -10.36 2.26
N GLY A 87 -19.43 -10.84 1.76
CA GLY A 87 -19.90 -10.49 0.41
C GLY A 87 -20.16 -8.99 0.21
N ASP A 88 -20.67 -8.30 1.25
CA ASP A 88 -20.89 -6.85 1.21
C ASP A 88 -19.56 -6.10 1.18
N SER A 89 -18.55 -6.61 1.90
CA SER A 89 -17.19 -6.09 1.85
C SER A 89 -16.66 -6.07 0.41
N PHE A 90 -16.79 -7.19 -0.32
CA PHE A 90 -16.36 -7.27 -1.71
C PHE A 90 -17.24 -6.44 -2.65
N ALA A 91 -18.53 -6.30 -2.37
CA ALA A 91 -19.40 -5.39 -3.11
C ALA A 91 -18.96 -3.92 -2.95
N MET A 92 -18.54 -3.51 -1.75
CA MET A 92 -17.98 -2.18 -1.50
C MET A 92 -16.69 -1.96 -2.31
N MET A 93 -15.77 -2.92 -2.31
CA MET A 93 -14.55 -2.85 -3.10
C MET A 93 -14.85 -2.71 -4.59
N ARG A 94 -15.64 -3.63 -5.16
CA ARG A 94 -16.01 -3.64 -6.60
C ARG A 94 -16.85 -2.44 -7.01
N GLY A 95 -17.62 -1.88 -6.07
CA GLY A 95 -18.45 -0.70 -6.28
C GLY A 95 -17.69 0.63 -6.29
N GLY A 96 -16.36 0.62 -6.08
CA GLY A 96 -15.55 1.84 -6.05
C GLY A 96 -15.78 2.71 -4.81
N HIS A 97 -16.17 2.08 -3.68
CA HIS A 97 -16.44 2.78 -2.42
C HIS A 97 -15.20 2.96 -1.54
N LEU A 98 -14.05 2.42 -1.94
CA LEU A 98 -12.78 2.68 -1.28
C LEU A 98 -12.03 3.81 -2.01
N ASP A 99 -11.59 4.81 -1.26
CA ASP A 99 -10.78 5.90 -1.80
C ASP A 99 -9.35 5.45 -2.04
N ILE A 100 -8.79 4.69 -1.09
CA ILE A 100 -7.41 4.21 -1.15
C ILE A 100 -7.36 2.75 -0.73
N CYS A 101 -6.59 1.94 -1.46
CA CYS A 101 -6.05 0.70 -0.90
C CYS A 101 -4.52 0.77 -0.88
N VAL A 102 -3.91 0.25 0.19
CA VAL A 102 -2.45 0.14 0.31
C VAL A 102 -2.06 -1.32 0.27
N LEU A 103 -1.27 -1.71 -0.71
CA LEU A 103 -0.87 -3.10 -0.96
C LEU A 103 0.64 -3.26 -0.89
N GLY A 104 1.11 -4.44 -0.47
CA GLY A 104 2.49 -4.85 -0.71
C GLY A 104 2.69 -5.28 -2.16
N ALA A 105 3.95 -5.28 -2.64
CA ALA A 105 4.25 -5.77 -3.99
C ALA A 105 5.55 -6.59 -4.04
N TYR A 106 5.58 -7.54 -4.97
CA TYR A 106 6.81 -8.16 -5.45
C TYR A 106 7.44 -7.32 -6.56
N GLN A 107 6.61 -6.84 -7.51
CA GLN A 107 7.02 -5.92 -8.57
C GLN A 107 5.90 -4.93 -8.89
N VAL A 108 6.29 -3.74 -9.32
CA VAL A 108 5.42 -2.75 -9.97
C VAL A 108 6.08 -2.35 -11.28
N SER A 109 5.31 -2.27 -12.37
CA SER A 109 5.85 -1.81 -13.66
C SER A 109 5.86 -0.28 -13.76
N ALA A 110 6.62 0.24 -14.73
CA ALA A 110 6.64 1.66 -15.07
C ALA A 110 5.25 2.21 -15.44
N SER A 111 4.36 1.36 -15.96
CA SER A 111 2.98 1.68 -16.32
C SER A 111 1.96 1.46 -15.19
N GLY A 112 2.42 1.05 -14.00
CA GLY A 112 1.56 0.84 -12.83
C GLY A 112 0.91 -0.54 -12.75
N ASP A 113 1.40 -1.54 -13.49
CA ASP A 113 0.95 -2.91 -13.27
C ASP A 113 1.45 -3.42 -11.92
N LEU A 114 0.62 -4.18 -11.24
CA LEU A 114 0.91 -4.74 -9.92
C LEU A 114 1.07 -6.26 -9.99
N ALA A 115 2.15 -6.78 -9.41
CA ALA A 115 2.36 -8.20 -9.16
C ALA A 115 2.67 -8.43 -7.68
N ASN A 116 1.75 -9.08 -6.94
CA ASN A 116 1.89 -9.23 -5.50
C ASN A 116 1.38 -10.55 -4.92
N TRP A 117 0.94 -11.52 -5.73
CA TRP A 117 0.32 -12.74 -5.22
C TRP A 117 1.10 -14.02 -5.51
N SER A 118 1.96 -14.03 -6.53
CA SER A 118 2.79 -15.19 -6.88
C SER A 118 4.12 -14.75 -7.48
N THR A 119 5.18 -15.46 -7.12
CA THR A 119 6.51 -15.35 -7.78
C THR A 119 6.72 -16.45 -8.81
N GLY A 120 5.76 -17.36 -8.99
CA GLY A 120 5.89 -18.54 -9.86
C GLY A 120 6.80 -19.62 -9.31
N ALA A 121 7.25 -19.53 -8.05
CA ALA A 121 8.10 -20.56 -7.43
C ALA A 121 7.35 -21.90 -7.35
N PRO A 122 7.98 -23.03 -7.70
CA PRO A 122 7.32 -24.35 -7.79
C PRO A 122 6.67 -24.81 -6.48
N ASP A 123 7.25 -24.42 -5.34
CA ASP A 123 6.80 -24.82 -3.99
C ASP A 123 5.91 -23.79 -3.31
N ALA A 124 5.64 -22.67 -3.97
CA ALA A 124 4.77 -21.64 -3.43
C ALA A 124 3.30 -22.04 -3.62
N ILE A 125 2.51 -21.90 -2.56
CA ILE A 125 1.04 -21.97 -2.64
C ILE A 125 0.54 -20.53 -2.80
N PRO A 126 0.31 -20.06 -4.03
CA PRO A 126 -0.10 -18.69 -4.24
C PRO A 126 -1.57 -18.53 -3.83
N ALA A 127 -1.87 -17.42 -3.15
CA ALA A 127 -3.22 -17.05 -2.79
C ALA A 127 -3.41 -15.57 -3.11
N VAL A 128 -4.25 -15.28 -4.11
CA VAL A 128 -4.53 -13.89 -4.51
C VAL A 128 -5.40 -13.17 -3.47
N GLY A 129 -6.26 -13.89 -2.75
CA GLY A 129 -7.19 -13.30 -1.78
C GLY A 129 -8.04 -12.21 -2.43
N GLY A 130 -8.25 -11.11 -1.70
CA GLY A 130 -8.95 -9.91 -2.19
C GLY A 130 -8.08 -8.93 -2.97
N ALA A 131 -6.81 -9.24 -3.24
CA ALA A 131 -5.88 -8.27 -3.81
C ALA A 131 -6.29 -7.77 -5.20
N MET A 132 -6.88 -8.63 -6.06
CA MET A 132 -7.37 -8.21 -7.38
C MET A 132 -8.57 -7.25 -7.26
N ASP A 133 -9.52 -7.56 -6.37
CA ASP A 133 -10.69 -6.70 -6.13
C ASP A 133 -10.29 -5.34 -5.55
N LEU A 134 -9.32 -5.32 -4.63
CA LEU A 134 -8.75 -4.10 -4.07
C LEU A 134 -8.01 -3.27 -5.12
N ALA A 135 -7.15 -3.92 -5.92
CA ALA A 135 -6.35 -3.24 -6.92
C ALA A 135 -7.18 -2.59 -8.04
N ILE A 136 -8.35 -3.15 -8.37
CA ILE A 136 -9.21 -2.64 -9.44
C ILE A 136 -10.35 -1.79 -8.89
N GLY A 137 -10.82 -2.07 -7.68
CA GLY A 137 -11.99 -1.41 -7.11
C GLY A 137 -11.68 -0.11 -6.36
N ALA A 138 -10.48 0.06 -5.79
CA ALA A 138 -10.13 1.29 -5.11
C ALA A 138 -9.85 2.43 -6.11
N ARG A 139 -10.19 3.66 -5.75
CA ARG A 139 -9.93 4.85 -6.59
C ARG A 139 -8.44 5.15 -6.73
N GLN A 140 -7.67 4.86 -5.69
CA GLN A 140 -6.21 4.98 -5.68
C GLN A 140 -5.58 3.72 -5.07
N VAL A 141 -4.55 3.22 -5.70
CA VAL A 141 -3.77 2.09 -5.22
C VAL A 141 -2.38 2.59 -4.85
N PHE A 142 -2.07 2.57 -3.56
CA PHE A 142 -0.75 2.82 -3.04
C PHE A 142 -0.02 1.50 -2.84
N VAL A 143 1.24 1.45 -3.22
CA VAL A 143 2.10 0.31 -2.96
C VAL A 143 3.13 0.68 -1.90
N MET A 144 3.27 -0.16 -0.88
CA MET A 144 4.30 -0.05 0.16
C MET A 144 5.23 -1.25 0.08
N MET A 145 6.49 -1.04 -0.31
CA MET A 145 7.46 -2.12 -0.54
C MET A 145 8.90 -1.65 -0.33
N ASP A 146 9.84 -2.57 -0.06
CA ASP A 146 11.27 -2.25 -0.16
C ASP A 146 11.61 -1.91 -1.62
N HIS A 147 12.51 -0.95 -1.87
CA HIS A 147 12.90 -0.55 -3.23
C HIS A 147 13.64 -1.67 -3.96
N LEU A 148 14.48 -2.38 -3.23
CA LEU A 148 15.27 -3.51 -3.74
C LEU A 148 14.87 -4.81 -3.05
N THR A 149 15.05 -5.92 -3.75
CA THR A 149 15.00 -7.27 -3.16
C THR A 149 16.20 -7.49 -2.23
N ARG A 150 16.21 -8.61 -1.53
CA ARG A 150 17.38 -9.01 -0.70
C ARG A 150 18.64 -9.22 -1.53
N ASP A 151 18.48 -9.60 -2.79
CA ASP A 151 19.57 -9.84 -3.73
C ASP A 151 20.00 -8.56 -4.48
N GLY A 152 19.37 -7.42 -4.16
CA GLY A 152 19.70 -6.10 -4.71
C GLY A 152 19.02 -5.76 -6.03
N GLU A 153 18.06 -6.55 -6.49
CA GLU A 153 17.27 -6.25 -7.68
C GLU A 153 16.17 -5.23 -7.38
N CYS A 154 15.92 -4.29 -8.29
CA CYS A 154 14.87 -3.30 -8.13
C CYS A 154 13.49 -3.93 -8.34
N LYS A 155 12.53 -3.54 -7.49
CA LYS A 155 11.14 -4.00 -7.58
C LYS A 155 10.26 -3.10 -8.44
N LEU A 156 10.72 -1.89 -8.76
CA LEU A 156 10.14 -1.06 -9.83
C LEU A 156 10.84 -1.42 -11.14
N VAL A 157 10.10 -2.02 -12.06
CA VAL A 157 10.61 -2.64 -13.29
C VAL A 157 9.92 -2.06 -14.52
N GLU A 158 10.52 -2.21 -15.70
CA GLU A 158 9.88 -1.79 -16.95
C GLU A 158 8.57 -2.57 -17.20
N HIS A 159 8.64 -3.89 -17.05
CA HIS A 159 7.49 -4.80 -17.14
C HIS A 159 7.57 -5.85 -16.04
N CYS A 160 6.44 -6.13 -15.40
CA CYS A 160 6.39 -7.22 -14.41
C CYS A 160 6.68 -8.57 -15.06
N THR A 161 7.50 -9.36 -14.40
CA THR A 161 7.82 -10.75 -14.83
C THR A 161 6.99 -11.79 -14.06
N TYR A 162 6.41 -11.39 -12.95
CA TYR A 162 5.49 -12.21 -12.15
C TYR A 162 4.04 -12.05 -12.61
N PRO A 163 3.17 -13.04 -12.31
CA PRO A 163 1.74 -12.95 -12.62
C PRO A 163 1.10 -11.70 -12.04
N LEU A 164 0.36 -10.97 -12.88
CA LEU A 164 -0.24 -9.70 -12.49
C LEU A 164 -1.42 -9.88 -11.53
N THR A 165 -1.55 -8.96 -10.60
CA THR A 165 -2.72 -8.73 -9.75
C THR A 165 -3.68 -7.74 -10.40
N GLY A 166 -3.15 -6.68 -11.00
CA GLY A 166 -3.89 -5.65 -11.70
C GLY A 166 -3.00 -4.96 -12.74
N VAL A 167 -3.63 -4.44 -13.79
CA VAL A 167 -2.98 -3.74 -14.90
C VAL A 167 -3.22 -2.25 -14.75
N GLY A 168 -2.15 -1.44 -14.80
CA GLY A 168 -2.20 0.02 -14.75
C GLY A 168 -2.94 0.59 -13.53
N CYS A 169 -2.95 -0.14 -12.42
CA CYS A 169 -3.77 0.21 -11.25
C CYS A 169 -3.02 1.03 -10.19
N VAL A 170 -1.69 0.93 -10.14
CA VAL A 170 -0.88 1.61 -9.12
C VAL A 170 -0.78 3.09 -9.42
N SER A 171 -1.15 3.92 -8.46
CA SER A 171 -1.04 5.38 -8.54
C SER A 171 0.20 5.93 -7.84
N ARG A 172 0.65 5.30 -6.75
CA ARG A 172 1.82 5.75 -5.97
C ARG A 172 2.55 4.59 -5.31
N ILE A 173 3.87 4.69 -5.27
CA ILE A 173 4.75 3.73 -4.63
C ILE A 173 5.51 4.42 -3.49
N TYR A 174 5.47 3.82 -2.30
CA TYR A 174 6.28 4.18 -1.15
C TYR A 174 7.32 3.09 -0.94
N THR A 175 8.58 3.47 -1.07
CA THR A 175 9.69 2.57 -0.80
C THR A 175 10.48 3.02 0.44
N ASP A 176 11.42 2.22 0.88
CA ASP A 176 12.40 2.58 1.91
C ASP A 176 13.39 3.67 1.46
N LEU A 177 13.33 4.11 0.17
CA LEU A 177 14.24 5.10 -0.43
C LEU A 177 13.52 6.33 -0.98
N ALA A 178 12.29 6.20 -1.47
CA ALA A 178 11.60 7.27 -2.18
C ALA A 178 10.07 7.11 -2.19
N VAL A 179 9.37 8.20 -2.48
CA VAL A 179 7.96 8.23 -2.90
C VAL A 179 7.92 8.52 -4.39
N ILE A 180 7.21 7.69 -5.14
CA ILE A 180 7.16 7.73 -6.60
C ILE A 180 5.71 7.63 -7.05
N ASP A 181 5.22 8.64 -7.79
CA ASP A 181 3.91 8.58 -8.46
C ASP A 181 4.06 7.87 -9.80
N ILE A 182 3.05 7.12 -10.16
CA ILE A 182 2.91 6.58 -11.51
C ILE A 182 2.00 7.51 -12.29
N SER A 183 2.50 8.08 -13.37
CA SER A 183 1.77 8.97 -14.26
C SER A 183 1.71 8.41 -15.68
N GLU A 184 0.91 9.03 -16.55
CA GLU A 184 0.86 8.69 -17.98
C GLU A 184 2.22 8.82 -18.69
N SER A 185 3.08 9.71 -18.18
CA SER A 185 4.44 9.91 -18.70
C SER A 185 5.50 9.01 -18.04
N GLY A 186 5.08 8.10 -17.16
CA GLY A 186 5.96 7.20 -16.40
C GLY A 186 6.13 7.61 -14.93
N PRO A 187 7.09 6.99 -14.23
CA PRO A 187 7.33 7.22 -12.81
C PRO A 187 7.92 8.60 -12.50
N VAL A 188 7.30 9.30 -11.54
CA VAL A 188 7.68 10.65 -11.09
C VAL A 188 8.07 10.61 -9.63
N VAL A 189 9.32 10.88 -9.32
CA VAL A 189 9.84 10.95 -7.95
C VAL A 189 9.30 12.19 -7.25
N ARG A 190 8.63 12.02 -6.13
CA ARG A 190 8.10 13.09 -5.28
C ARG A 190 9.03 13.45 -4.14
N GLU A 191 9.65 12.44 -3.56
CA GLU A 191 10.50 12.58 -2.38
C GLU A 191 11.58 11.51 -2.40
N ILE A 192 12.77 11.86 -1.93
CA ILE A 192 13.90 10.94 -1.74
C ILE A 192 14.35 11.06 -0.28
N PHE A 193 14.63 9.92 0.35
CA PHE A 193 14.93 9.88 1.77
C PHE A 193 16.42 9.83 2.08
N ASN A 194 16.77 10.28 3.28
CA ASN A 194 18.07 10.10 3.94
C ASN A 194 19.29 10.57 3.13
N GLY A 195 19.11 11.65 2.35
CA GLY A 195 20.21 12.28 1.63
C GLY A 195 20.69 11.51 0.39
N LEU A 196 19.93 10.50 -0.06
CA LEU A 196 20.18 9.85 -1.35
C LEU A 196 19.92 10.86 -2.48
N SER A 197 20.83 10.97 -3.48
CA SER A 197 20.60 11.85 -4.61
C SER A 197 19.68 11.20 -5.66
N PHE A 198 19.11 12.04 -6.55
CA PHE A 198 18.30 11.53 -7.66
C PHE A 198 19.11 10.63 -8.59
N GLU A 199 20.37 11.00 -8.87
CA GLU A 199 21.27 10.22 -9.72
C GLU A 199 21.61 8.86 -9.10
N GLU A 200 21.74 8.80 -7.78
CA GLU A 200 21.95 7.54 -7.07
C GLU A 200 20.71 6.65 -7.11
N LEU A 201 19.52 7.23 -6.90
CA LEU A 201 18.24 6.51 -7.02
C LEU A 201 18.05 5.99 -8.45
N GLN A 202 18.28 6.83 -9.45
CA GLN A 202 18.19 6.43 -10.88
C GLN A 202 19.15 5.29 -11.23
N ARG A 203 20.36 5.28 -10.65
CA ARG A 203 21.36 4.24 -10.95
C ARG A 203 20.93 2.85 -10.50
N ILE A 204 20.15 2.76 -9.43
CA ILE A 204 19.64 1.50 -8.88
C ILE A 204 18.22 1.17 -9.35
N THR A 205 17.60 2.03 -10.15
CA THR A 205 16.26 1.87 -10.71
C THR A 205 16.36 1.71 -12.21
N PRO A 206 16.02 0.52 -12.78
CA PRO A 206 16.17 0.26 -14.21
C PRO A 206 15.19 1.06 -15.09
N VAL A 207 14.12 1.57 -14.49
CA VAL A 207 13.12 2.41 -15.15
C VAL A 207 13.57 3.86 -15.16
N ALA A 208 13.33 4.58 -16.25
CA ALA A 208 13.58 6.02 -16.33
C ALA A 208 12.68 6.77 -15.33
N LEU A 209 13.30 7.53 -14.44
CA LEU A 209 12.61 8.35 -13.46
C LEU A 209 12.62 9.82 -13.90
N THR A 210 11.55 10.54 -13.57
CA THR A 210 11.55 12.01 -13.62
C THR A 210 11.38 12.54 -12.20
N PHE A 211 11.86 13.77 -11.94
CA PHE A 211 11.65 14.41 -10.64
C PHE A 211 10.49 15.40 -10.74
N ALA A 212 9.56 15.36 -9.78
CA ALA A 212 8.51 16.36 -9.71
C ALA A 212 9.17 17.74 -9.54
N GLN A 213 9.06 18.61 -10.54
CA GLN A 213 9.39 20.02 -10.34
C GLN A 213 8.50 20.53 -9.23
N LEU A 214 9.10 21.12 -8.20
CA LEU A 214 8.33 21.89 -7.21
C LEU A 214 7.52 22.90 -8.03
N ALA A 215 6.19 22.74 -8.00
CA ALA A 215 5.33 23.81 -8.48
C ALA A 215 5.70 25.02 -7.63
N GLU A 216 6.37 26.00 -8.21
CA GLU A 216 6.57 27.29 -7.58
C GLU A 216 5.16 27.78 -7.26
N SER A 217 4.87 27.84 -5.96
CA SER A 217 3.64 28.43 -5.42
C SER A 217 3.63 29.90 -5.84
N ALA A 218 2.85 30.21 -6.87
CA ALA A 218 2.49 31.56 -7.26
C ALA A 218 1.47 32.15 -6.28
#